data_276a0772f06df0dafb2cd3a9faeab2b0
#
_entry.id   276a0772f06df0dafb2cd3a9faeab2b0
#
_cell.length_a   1.000
_cell.length_b   1.000
_cell.length_c   1.000
_cell.angle_alpha   90.00
_cell.angle_beta   90.00
_cell.angle_gamma   90.00
#
_symmetry.space_group_name_H-M   'P 1'
#
loop_
_entity.id
_entity.type
_entity.pdbx_description
1 polymer ?
#
loop_
_entity_poly.entity_id
_entity_poly.type
_entity_poly.pdbx_seq_one_letter_code
_entity_poly.pdbx_strand_id
1 'polypeptide(L)'
;MKIFNTLSATLLGLAIAAPAAADEFNANHFFAERHSMVRGPYVDFAKRVADRTNGEVTFRVFSAGSLLPPASSLQGVRDGVAQVSYHAGTYTPAELPIANLIGNMAFYNTDPMVMAFASTEFGLTYPAALAEWADNGVVFGGGYSTSQYFMMCNTPVETLTDVEGKRMRMAGGAWSRFAEFVGAVPVSIPSSEMYTGLDTGSLDCAVATADALDSFSLKDVVTSMNTLAIGNYYAGFEWGYNVGFWQGLTAEQRRVLFDEMAYELAQHRVAFDADVATAVASATDAGMTVLEPDAALQQALADFVVADEAALIENATSRGVENPDQVLTDFKAIIDRWEALLKDVDRTDTEALADLARSEIYDRLDADTYGVN
;
A
#
# COMPACT_ATOMS: atom_id res chain seq x y z
N MET A 1 87.26 -15.35 18.80
CA MET A 1 86.20 -14.48 19.31
C MET A 1 85.37 -14.11 18.14
N LYS A 2 84.22 -14.83 17.95
CA LYS A 2 83.30 -14.64 16.80
C LYS A 2 82.02 -14.00 17.35
N ILE A 3 81.70 -12.81 16.84
CA ILE A 3 80.54 -12.04 17.19
C ILE A 3 79.43 -12.46 16.22
N PHE A 4 78.35 -13.03 16.73
CA PHE A 4 77.12 -13.29 15.96
C PHE A 4 76.18 -12.08 16.07
N ASN A 5 75.93 -11.43 14.94
CA ASN A 5 74.85 -10.42 14.78
C ASN A 5 73.55 -11.14 14.44
N THR A 6 72.60 -11.09 15.35
CA THR A 6 71.23 -11.52 15.09
C THR A 6 70.40 -10.33 14.53
N LEU A 7 70.02 -10.40 13.26
CA LEU A 7 69.00 -9.51 12.62
C LEU A 7 67.64 -9.99 13.05
N SER A 8 66.95 -9.20 13.84
CA SER A 8 65.50 -9.40 14.10
C SER A 8 64.67 -8.76 12.98
N ALA A 9 64.07 -9.58 12.17
CA ALA A 9 63.07 -9.12 11.17
C ALA A 9 61.70 -8.97 11.82
N THR A 10 61.21 -7.74 11.96
CA THR A 10 59.87 -7.43 12.42
C THR A 10 58.92 -7.59 11.23
N LEU A 11 58.13 -8.66 11.20
CA LEU A 11 57.00 -8.81 10.26
C LEU A 11 55.86 -7.91 10.73
N LEU A 12 55.59 -6.79 10.00
CA LEU A 12 54.37 -6.04 10.10
C LEU A 12 53.26 -6.85 9.41
N GLY A 13 52.40 -7.49 10.18
CA GLY A 13 51.17 -8.12 9.67
C GLY A 13 50.18 -7.05 9.24
N LEU A 14 49.95 -6.88 7.93
CA LEU A 14 48.80 -6.19 7.41
C LEU A 14 47.57 -7.05 7.74
N ALA A 15 46.78 -6.63 8.73
CA ALA A 15 45.43 -7.15 8.92
C ALA A 15 44.56 -6.64 7.78
N ILE A 16 44.30 -7.49 6.78
CA ILE A 16 43.25 -7.25 5.79
C ILE A 16 41.94 -7.40 6.55
N ALA A 17 41.32 -6.28 6.90
CA ALA A 17 39.94 -6.30 7.36
C ALA A 17 39.09 -6.87 6.21
N ALA A 18 38.62 -8.10 6.36
CA ALA A 18 37.56 -8.63 5.48
C ALA A 18 36.39 -7.70 5.61
N PRO A 19 35.76 -7.27 4.49
CA PRO A 19 34.48 -6.55 4.59
C PRO A 19 33.55 -7.44 5.39
N ALA A 20 32.96 -6.91 6.46
CA ALA A 20 31.84 -7.55 7.13
C ALA A 20 30.77 -7.72 6.07
N ALA A 21 30.31 -8.94 5.85
CA ALA A 21 29.15 -9.16 4.99
C ALA A 21 28.03 -8.35 5.63
N ALA A 22 27.51 -7.36 4.90
CA ALA A 22 26.34 -6.62 5.36
C ALA A 22 25.19 -7.61 5.52
N ASP A 23 24.48 -7.53 6.63
CA ASP A 23 23.28 -8.35 6.84
C ASP A 23 22.26 -7.98 5.77
N GLU A 24 21.80 -8.97 5.01
CA GLU A 24 20.73 -8.77 4.03
C GLU A 24 19.38 -8.93 4.72
N PHE A 25 18.59 -7.86 4.75
CA PHE A 25 17.29 -7.81 5.43
C PHE A 25 16.16 -8.27 4.50
N ASN A 26 15.16 -8.96 5.04
CA ASN A 26 14.04 -9.45 4.26
C ASN A 26 13.00 -8.33 4.05
N ALA A 27 12.68 -8.05 2.79
CA ALA A 27 11.60 -7.17 2.37
C ALA A 27 10.49 -8.02 1.71
N ASN A 28 9.25 -7.94 2.22
CA ASN A 28 8.14 -8.79 1.78
C ASN A 28 7.02 -8.00 1.11
N HIS A 29 6.58 -8.48 -0.04
CA HIS A 29 5.37 -8.03 -0.70
C HIS A 29 4.59 -9.21 -1.29
N PHE A 30 3.27 -9.23 -1.12
CA PHE A 30 2.47 -10.34 -1.61
C PHE A 30 2.01 -10.21 -3.07
N PHE A 31 2.22 -9.05 -3.72
CA PHE A 31 2.02 -8.91 -5.16
C PHE A 31 3.22 -9.43 -5.94
N ALA A 32 3.00 -9.77 -7.21
CA ALA A 32 4.07 -10.18 -8.12
C ALA A 32 5.02 -9.02 -8.41
N GLU A 33 6.29 -9.31 -8.68
CA GLU A 33 7.34 -8.31 -8.93
C GLU A 33 7.01 -7.34 -10.06
N ARG A 34 6.22 -7.79 -11.07
CA ARG A 34 5.76 -6.94 -12.17
C ARG A 34 4.79 -5.83 -11.76
N HIS A 35 4.15 -5.94 -10.59
CA HIS A 35 3.21 -4.94 -10.08
C HIS A 35 3.93 -3.64 -9.72
N SER A 36 3.35 -2.46 -10.03
CA SER A 36 3.96 -1.15 -9.74
C SER A 36 4.29 -0.94 -8.26
N MET A 37 3.44 -1.43 -7.35
CA MET A 37 3.70 -1.40 -5.90
C MET A 37 4.87 -2.29 -5.44
N VAL A 38 5.48 -3.09 -6.32
CA VAL A 38 6.67 -3.90 -6.00
C VAL A 38 7.90 -3.38 -6.71
N ARG A 39 7.78 -3.04 -8.01
CA ARG A 39 8.92 -2.60 -8.82
C ARG A 39 9.64 -1.40 -8.20
N GLY A 40 8.93 -0.30 -8.01
CA GLY A 40 9.45 0.92 -7.41
C GLY A 40 9.67 0.77 -5.90
N PRO A 41 8.59 0.64 -5.11
CA PRO A 41 8.62 0.70 -3.63
C PRO A 41 9.47 -0.37 -2.94
N TYR A 42 9.80 -1.46 -3.63
CA TYR A 42 10.61 -2.54 -3.06
C TYR A 42 11.88 -2.82 -3.86
N VAL A 43 11.78 -3.08 -5.18
CA VAL A 43 12.97 -3.50 -5.96
C VAL A 43 13.91 -2.32 -6.21
N ASP A 44 13.39 -1.20 -6.69
CA ASP A 44 14.22 -0.03 -6.96
C ASP A 44 14.59 0.72 -5.68
N PHE A 45 13.69 0.79 -4.70
CA PHE A 45 13.95 1.26 -3.35
C PHE A 45 15.15 0.52 -2.71
N ALA A 46 15.15 -0.83 -2.72
CA ALA A 46 16.24 -1.62 -2.17
C ALA A 46 17.59 -1.29 -2.79
N LYS A 47 17.64 -1.10 -4.11
CA LYS A 47 18.88 -0.70 -4.81
C LYS A 47 19.35 0.69 -4.36
N ARG A 48 18.44 1.69 -4.34
CA ARG A 48 18.81 3.05 -3.95
C ARG A 48 19.24 3.16 -2.49
N VAL A 49 18.58 2.43 -1.58
CA VAL A 49 18.99 2.36 -0.18
C VAL A 49 20.38 1.73 -0.06
N ALA A 50 20.65 0.63 -0.74
CA ALA A 50 21.97 0.01 -0.74
C ALA A 50 23.05 0.95 -1.25
N ASP A 51 22.81 1.65 -2.37
CA ASP A 51 23.76 2.60 -2.95
C ASP A 51 24.03 3.78 -2.00
N ARG A 52 22.99 4.35 -1.40
CA ARG A 52 23.09 5.52 -0.51
C ARG A 52 23.65 5.21 0.88
N THR A 53 23.54 3.96 1.31
CA THR A 53 24.12 3.48 2.59
C THR A 53 25.46 2.77 2.39
N ASN A 54 26.07 2.84 1.20
CA ASN A 54 27.31 2.14 0.85
C ASN A 54 27.27 0.63 1.14
N GLY A 55 26.09 0.02 0.99
CA GLY A 55 25.85 -1.40 1.24
C GLY A 55 25.66 -1.77 2.72
N GLU A 56 25.58 -0.81 3.64
CA GLU A 56 25.33 -1.09 5.07
C GLU A 56 23.90 -1.56 5.33
N VAL A 57 22.92 -1.07 4.52
CA VAL A 57 21.53 -1.52 4.55
C VAL A 57 21.18 -2.11 3.20
N THR A 58 20.95 -3.41 3.16
CA THR A 58 20.57 -4.13 1.94
C THR A 58 19.32 -4.95 2.17
N PHE A 59 18.42 -5.00 1.16
CA PHE A 59 17.19 -5.76 1.23
C PHE A 59 17.13 -6.85 0.18
N ARG A 60 16.73 -8.05 0.61
CA ARG A 60 16.28 -9.12 -0.26
C ARG A 60 14.77 -9.06 -0.40
N VAL A 61 14.31 -8.79 -1.62
CA VAL A 61 12.87 -8.64 -1.90
C VAL A 61 12.26 -10.01 -2.19
N PHE A 62 11.20 -10.33 -1.44
CA PHE A 62 10.34 -11.49 -1.63
C PHE A 62 8.98 -11.02 -2.15
N SER A 63 8.69 -11.32 -3.40
CA SER A 63 7.43 -10.98 -4.06
C SER A 63 6.47 -12.17 -4.15
N ALA A 64 5.25 -11.93 -4.62
CA ALA A 64 4.22 -12.93 -4.86
C ALA A 64 3.86 -13.79 -3.63
N GLY A 65 4.00 -13.22 -2.42
CA GLY A 65 3.70 -13.94 -1.18
C GLY A 65 4.66 -15.09 -0.87
N SER A 66 5.84 -15.11 -1.48
CA SER A 66 6.82 -16.20 -1.35
C SER A 66 7.42 -16.32 0.06
N LEU A 67 7.48 -15.21 0.84
CA LEU A 67 7.90 -15.23 2.23
C LEU A 67 6.68 -15.26 3.17
N LEU A 68 5.74 -14.34 2.99
CA LEU A 68 4.55 -14.20 3.83
C LEU A 68 3.31 -14.00 2.94
N PRO A 69 2.25 -14.78 3.14
CA PRO A 69 0.97 -14.54 2.47
C PRO A 69 0.29 -13.26 3.04
N PRO A 70 -0.72 -12.68 2.33
CA PRO A 70 -1.34 -11.40 2.69
C PRO A 70 -1.77 -11.28 4.15
N ALA A 71 -2.47 -12.28 4.68
CA ALA A 71 -2.99 -12.26 6.04
C ALA A 71 -1.91 -12.40 7.14
N SER A 72 -0.70 -12.84 6.78
CA SER A 72 0.41 -13.07 7.73
C SER A 72 1.45 -11.96 7.71
N SER A 73 1.35 -10.96 6.82
CA SER A 73 2.39 -9.94 6.64
C SER A 73 2.55 -9.04 7.88
N LEU A 74 1.47 -8.65 8.55
CA LEU A 74 1.54 -7.87 9.79
C LEU A 74 2.26 -8.65 10.90
N GLN A 75 1.84 -9.89 11.16
CA GLN A 75 2.47 -10.76 12.14
C GLN A 75 3.93 -11.04 11.82
N GLY A 76 4.25 -11.27 10.52
CA GLY A 76 5.62 -11.56 10.09
C GLY A 76 6.57 -10.39 10.25
N VAL A 77 6.11 -9.14 10.13
CA VAL A 77 6.90 -7.94 10.47
C VAL A 77 7.12 -7.88 11.98
N ARG A 78 6.09 -8.01 12.77
CA ARG A 78 6.18 -8.02 14.25
C ARG A 78 7.19 -9.04 14.75
N ASP A 79 7.16 -10.26 14.20
CA ASP A 79 8.02 -11.36 14.61
C ASP A 79 9.43 -11.29 13.99
N GLY A 80 9.73 -10.30 13.14
CA GLY A 80 11.02 -10.10 12.49
C GLY A 80 11.34 -11.12 11.38
N VAL A 81 10.34 -11.82 10.83
CA VAL A 81 10.48 -12.67 9.63
C VAL A 81 10.76 -11.81 8.42
N ALA A 82 10.11 -10.65 8.32
CA ALA A 82 10.44 -9.58 7.40
C ALA A 82 10.82 -8.32 8.19
N GLN A 83 11.86 -7.61 7.75
CA GLN A 83 12.27 -6.34 8.34
C GLN A 83 11.46 -5.17 7.78
N VAL A 84 10.95 -5.32 6.57
CA VAL A 84 9.96 -4.42 5.99
C VAL A 84 8.92 -5.23 5.21
N SER A 85 7.66 -4.82 5.26
CA SER A 85 6.60 -5.46 4.48
C SER A 85 5.54 -4.44 4.06
N TYR A 86 4.88 -4.73 2.95
CA TYR A 86 3.57 -4.20 2.63
C TYR A 86 2.49 -4.96 3.40
N HIS A 87 1.46 -4.25 3.86
CA HIS A 87 0.28 -4.85 4.45
C HIS A 87 -1.00 -4.07 4.15
N ALA A 88 -2.01 -4.78 3.67
CA ALA A 88 -3.35 -4.23 3.52
C ALA A 88 -4.17 -4.48 4.79
N GLY A 89 -4.58 -3.42 5.47
CA GLY A 89 -5.24 -3.47 6.79
C GLY A 89 -6.53 -4.28 6.82
N THR A 90 -7.21 -4.43 5.66
CA THR A 90 -8.42 -5.26 5.53
C THR A 90 -8.19 -6.74 5.86
N TYR A 91 -6.96 -7.24 5.83
CA TYR A 91 -6.65 -8.63 6.15
C TYR A 91 -6.49 -8.88 7.66
N THR A 92 -6.31 -7.81 8.45
CA THR A 92 -6.21 -7.84 9.90
C THR A 92 -7.01 -6.71 10.54
N PRO A 93 -8.34 -6.68 10.32
CA PRO A 93 -9.17 -5.53 10.72
C PRO A 93 -9.39 -5.42 12.24
N ALA A 94 -9.08 -6.46 13.00
CA ALA A 94 -9.16 -6.43 14.46
C ALA A 94 -7.91 -5.79 15.08
N GLU A 95 -6.76 -6.00 14.46
CA GLU A 95 -5.46 -5.47 14.87
C GLU A 95 -5.26 -4.02 14.47
N LEU A 96 -5.91 -3.57 13.38
CA LEU A 96 -5.74 -2.25 12.77
C LEU A 96 -7.08 -1.48 12.64
N PRO A 97 -7.81 -1.23 13.75
CA PRO A 97 -9.11 -0.57 13.70
C PRO A 97 -9.04 0.90 13.23
N ILE A 98 -7.99 1.66 13.56
CA ILE A 98 -7.80 3.06 13.11
C ILE A 98 -7.49 3.11 11.61
N ALA A 99 -6.54 2.29 11.14
CA ALA A 99 -6.22 2.20 9.72
C ALA A 99 -7.43 1.77 8.89
N ASN A 100 -8.25 0.84 9.40
CA ASN A 100 -9.49 0.43 8.74
C ASN A 100 -10.58 1.50 8.82
N LEU A 101 -10.66 2.32 9.86
CA LEU A 101 -11.60 3.42 9.95
C LEU A 101 -11.36 4.40 8.80
N ILE A 102 -10.14 4.92 8.66
CA ILE A 102 -9.83 5.82 7.54
C ILE A 102 -9.96 5.12 6.19
N GLY A 103 -9.50 3.88 6.04
CA GLY A 103 -9.58 3.11 4.81
C GLY A 103 -11.03 2.83 4.36
N ASN A 104 -11.98 2.81 5.28
CA ASN A 104 -13.40 2.71 4.96
C ASN A 104 -14.02 4.03 4.47
N MET A 105 -13.27 5.16 4.47
CA MET A 105 -13.65 6.39 3.76
C MET A 105 -13.33 6.32 2.25
N ALA A 106 -13.22 5.13 1.70
CA ALA A 106 -12.79 4.85 0.32
C ALA A 106 -13.51 5.66 -0.77
N PHE A 107 -14.74 6.08 -0.51
CA PHE A 107 -15.59 6.85 -1.43
C PHE A 107 -15.58 8.37 -1.16
N TYR A 108 -14.94 8.84 -0.10
CA TYR A 108 -14.95 10.25 0.29
C TYR A 108 -14.16 11.12 -0.69
N ASN A 109 -12.97 10.68 -1.04
CA ASN A 109 -12.12 11.36 -2.02
C ASN A 109 -11.64 10.35 -3.06
N THR A 110 -11.84 10.66 -4.32
CA THR A 110 -11.55 9.77 -5.43
C THR A 110 -10.21 10.07 -6.14
N ASP A 111 -9.45 11.06 -5.67
CA ASP A 111 -8.09 11.33 -6.16
C ASP A 111 -7.07 10.41 -5.46
N PRO A 112 -6.52 9.39 -6.14
CA PRO A 112 -5.60 8.46 -5.51
C PRO A 112 -4.28 9.10 -5.06
N MET A 113 -3.85 10.17 -5.71
CA MET A 113 -2.63 10.90 -5.34
C MET A 113 -2.85 11.63 -4.00
N VAL A 114 -3.96 12.35 -3.86
CA VAL A 114 -4.34 13.01 -2.60
C VAL A 114 -4.40 11.97 -1.48
N MET A 115 -5.04 10.83 -1.72
CA MET A 115 -5.22 9.81 -0.68
C MET A 115 -3.91 9.11 -0.29
N ALA A 116 -2.98 8.91 -1.23
CA ALA A 116 -1.66 8.34 -0.92
C ALA A 116 -0.86 9.26 0.03
N PHE A 117 -0.86 10.57 -0.24
CA PHE A 117 -0.15 11.55 0.58
C PHE A 117 -0.87 11.77 1.93
N ALA A 118 -2.19 11.90 1.93
CA ALA A 118 -2.98 12.11 3.14
C ALA A 118 -2.91 10.91 4.10
N SER A 119 -3.01 9.68 3.59
CA SER A 119 -2.88 8.46 4.43
C SER A 119 -1.47 8.28 4.96
N THR A 120 -0.45 8.68 4.19
CA THR A 120 0.95 8.66 4.63
C THR A 120 1.16 9.65 5.78
N GLU A 121 0.74 10.91 5.62
CA GLU A 121 0.85 11.92 6.69
C GLU A 121 0.09 11.48 7.94
N PHE A 122 -1.16 11.02 7.79
CA PHE A 122 -1.96 10.54 8.91
C PHE A 122 -1.25 9.41 9.67
N GLY A 123 -0.76 8.39 8.98
CA GLY A 123 -0.08 7.25 9.59
C GLY A 123 1.23 7.61 10.30
N LEU A 124 1.94 8.66 9.81
CA LEU A 124 3.21 9.13 10.38
C LEU A 124 3.04 10.12 11.52
N THR A 125 1.87 10.78 11.66
CA THR A 125 1.73 11.93 12.57
C THR A 125 0.54 11.85 13.52
N TYR A 126 -0.51 11.08 13.18
CA TYR A 126 -1.72 11.04 14.00
C TYR A 126 -1.52 10.17 15.25
N PRO A 127 -1.73 10.70 16.48
CA PRO A 127 -1.36 9.97 17.70
C PRO A 127 -1.99 8.59 17.85
N ALA A 128 -3.29 8.44 17.50
CA ALA A 128 -3.96 7.15 17.59
C ALA A 128 -3.45 6.14 16.56
N ALA A 129 -3.07 6.59 15.36
CA ALA A 129 -2.44 5.75 14.35
C ALA A 129 -1.04 5.30 14.80
N LEU A 130 -0.22 6.22 15.33
CA LEU A 130 1.10 5.88 15.87
C LEU A 130 1.03 4.87 17.01
N ALA A 131 0.03 4.99 17.91
CA ALA A 131 -0.21 4.02 18.98
C ALA A 131 -0.61 2.66 18.41
N GLU A 132 -1.52 2.61 17.43
CA GLU A 132 -1.93 1.36 16.77
C GLU A 132 -0.74 0.64 16.12
N TRP A 133 0.15 1.36 15.43
CA TRP A 133 1.36 0.76 14.84
C TRP A 133 2.30 0.22 15.92
N ALA A 134 2.54 0.99 16.98
CA ALA A 134 3.40 0.58 18.09
C ALA A 134 2.87 -0.67 18.82
N ASP A 135 1.56 -0.74 19.09
CA ASP A 135 0.89 -1.88 19.70
C ASP A 135 1.01 -3.16 18.84
N ASN A 136 1.14 -2.99 17.52
CA ASN A 136 1.37 -4.08 16.59
C ASN A 136 2.86 -4.36 16.31
N GLY A 137 3.78 -3.70 17.03
CA GLY A 137 5.22 -3.90 16.87
C GLY A 137 5.77 -3.46 15.51
N VAL A 138 5.15 -2.44 14.92
CA VAL A 138 5.50 -1.89 13.60
C VAL A 138 5.89 -0.43 13.73
N VAL A 139 6.97 -0.03 13.06
CA VAL A 139 7.25 1.37 12.75
C VAL A 139 6.69 1.67 11.36
N PHE A 140 5.72 2.57 11.29
CA PHE A 140 5.11 2.96 10.02
C PHE A 140 6.07 3.84 9.23
N GLY A 141 6.40 3.45 7.99
CA GLY A 141 7.29 4.21 7.11
C GLY A 141 6.53 5.02 6.06
N GLY A 142 5.33 4.60 5.69
CA GLY A 142 4.49 5.30 4.74
C GLY A 142 3.29 4.50 4.30
N GLY A 143 2.25 5.23 3.88
CA GLY A 143 1.04 4.69 3.30
C GLY A 143 1.12 4.55 1.79
N TYR A 144 -0.03 4.33 1.20
CA TYR A 144 -0.23 4.21 -0.23
C TYR A 144 -1.68 4.52 -0.59
N SER A 145 -1.98 4.63 -1.87
CA SER A 145 -3.34 4.51 -2.38
C SER A 145 -3.31 3.73 -3.70
N THR A 146 -4.27 2.84 -3.87
CA THR A 146 -4.52 2.25 -5.19
C THR A 146 -5.15 3.29 -6.13
N SER A 147 -5.15 3.01 -7.42
CA SER A 147 -6.05 3.72 -8.36
C SER A 147 -7.51 3.37 -8.07
N GLN A 148 -8.43 3.97 -8.81
CA GLN A 148 -9.86 3.71 -8.66
C GLN A 148 -10.19 2.23 -8.87
N TYR A 149 -11.15 1.74 -8.08
CA TYR A 149 -11.71 0.40 -8.24
C TYR A 149 -12.86 0.40 -9.22
N PHE A 150 -12.95 -0.69 -9.98
CA PHE A 150 -13.99 -0.94 -10.99
C PHE A 150 -14.55 -2.35 -10.82
N MET A 151 -15.75 -2.56 -11.34
CA MET A 151 -16.33 -3.90 -11.42
C MET A 151 -15.85 -4.58 -12.71
N MET A 152 -15.07 -5.64 -12.59
CA MET A 152 -14.59 -6.49 -13.68
C MET A 152 -15.30 -7.84 -13.58
N CYS A 153 -16.13 -8.19 -14.60
CA CYS A 153 -17.10 -9.26 -14.49
C CYS A 153 -16.97 -10.28 -15.64
N ASN A 154 -17.35 -11.53 -15.39
CA ASN A 154 -17.40 -12.60 -16.39
C ASN A 154 -18.66 -12.52 -17.29
N THR A 155 -19.60 -11.63 -16.96
CA THR A 155 -20.76 -11.27 -17.77
C THR A 155 -20.92 -9.75 -17.76
N PRO A 156 -21.54 -9.13 -18.80
CA PRO A 156 -21.78 -7.69 -18.80
C PRO A 156 -22.57 -7.23 -17.57
N VAL A 157 -22.09 -6.14 -16.95
CA VAL A 157 -22.76 -5.43 -15.84
C VAL A 157 -22.75 -3.94 -16.18
N GLU A 158 -23.91 -3.40 -16.57
CA GLU A 158 -24.10 -2.01 -16.98
C GLU A 158 -25.09 -1.31 -16.07
N THR A 159 -26.15 -2.02 -15.66
CA THR A 159 -27.28 -1.47 -14.91
C THR A 159 -27.26 -1.91 -13.45
N LEU A 160 -28.00 -1.17 -12.60
CA LEU A 160 -28.21 -1.57 -11.21
C LEU A 160 -28.83 -2.98 -11.11
N THR A 161 -29.75 -3.34 -12.04
CA THR A 161 -30.38 -4.67 -12.07
C THR A 161 -29.35 -5.78 -12.41
N ASP A 162 -28.34 -5.48 -13.24
CA ASP A 162 -27.29 -6.46 -13.55
C ASP A 162 -26.41 -6.78 -12.35
N VAL A 163 -26.33 -5.87 -11.39
CA VAL A 163 -25.53 -6.02 -10.14
C VAL A 163 -26.24 -6.95 -9.15
N GLU A 164 -27.57 -6.98 -9.13
CA GLU A 164 -28.35 -7.75 -8.16
C GLU A 164 -27.99 -9.25 -8.17
N GLY A 165 -27.68 -9.79 -6.98
CA GLY A 165 -27.34 -11.19 -6.77
C GLY A 165 -25.95 -11.61 -7.27
N LYS A 166 -25.17 -10.74 -7.92
CA LYS A 166 -23.79 -11.05 -8.32
C LYS A 166 -22.89 -11.27 -7.11
N ARG A 167 -22.12 -12.34 -7.13
CA ARG A 167 -21.07 -12.61 -6.14
C ARG A 167 -19.84 -11.81 -6.53
N MET A 168 -19.57 -10.76 -5.76
CA MET A 168 -18.52 -9.80 -6.05
C MET A 168 -17.41 -9.88 -5.02
N ARG A 169 -16.18 -10.12 -5.46
CA ARG A 169 -15.02 -9.97 -4.56
C ARG A 169 -14.89 -8.51 -4.15
N MET A 170 -14.87 -8.26 -2.85
CA MET A 170 -14.73 -6.93 -2.26
C MET A 170 -13.41 -6.76 -1.53
N ALA A 171 -12.85 -5.55 -1.59
CA ALA A 171 -11.54 -5.24 -1.03
C ALA A 171 -11.56 -4.89 0.46
N GLY A 172 -12.72 -4.78 1.07
CA GLY A 172 -12.86 -4.40 2.48
C GLY A 172 -14.28 -4.00 2.83
N GLY A 173 -14.46 -3.50 4.08
CA GLY A 173 -15.78 -3.25 4.65
C GLY A 173 -16.62 -2.24 3.89
N ALA A 174 -16.04 -1.14 3.42
CA ALA A 174 -16.75 -0.11 2.64
C ALA A 174 -17.37 -0.70 1.38
N TRP A 175 -16.58 -1.43 0.59
CA TRP A 175 -17.09 -2.08 -0.63
C TRP A 175 -18.09 -3.20 -0.34
N SER A 176 -17.92 -3.94 0.76
CA SER A 176 -18.90 -4.97 1.15
C SER A 176 -20.27 -4.34 1.46
N ARG A 177 -20.29 -3.23 2.19
CA ARG A 177 -21.53 -2.49 2.46
C ARG A 177 -22.14 -1.90 1.19
N PHE A 178 -21.30 -1.39 0.26
CA PHE A 178 -21.81 -0.95 -1.05
C PHE A 178 -22.44 -2.11 -1.84
N ALA A 179 -21.78 -3.28 -1.88
CA ALA A 179 -22.35 -4.45 -2.54
C ALA A 179 -23.72 -4.84 -1.98
N GLU A 180 -23.82 -4.90 -0.65
CA GLU A 180 -25.10 -5.19 0.02
C GLU A 180 -26.17 -4.12 -0.30
N PHE A 181 -25.79 -2.85 -0.32
CA PHE A 181 -26.66 -1.73 -0.64
C PHE A 181 -27.26 -1.82 -2.06
N VAL A 182 -26.48 -2.27 -3.03
CA VAL A 182 -26.92 -2.46 -4.43
C VAL A 182 -27.49 -3.87 -4.71
N GLY A 183 -27.69 -4.69 -3.67
CA GLY A 183 -28.27 -6.04 -3.81
C GLY A 183 -27.30 -7.10 -4.33
N ALA A 184 -26.00 -6.83 -4.41
CA ALA A 184 -24.97 -7.83 -4.70
C ALA A 184 -24.62 -8.67 -3.47
N VAL A 185 -23.89 -9.74 -3.66
CA VAL A 185 -23.38 -10.64 -2.61
C VAL A 185 -21.87 -10.41 -2.44
N PRO A 186 -21.43 -9.73 -1.35
CA PRO A 186 -20.02 -9.51 -1.12
C PRO A 186 -19.28 -10.82 -0.77
N VAL A 187 -18.12 -11.01 -1.38
CA VAL A 187 -17.21 -12.13 -1.09
C VAL A 187 -15.86 -11.56 -0.65
N SER A 188 -15.47 -11.87 0.59
CA SER A 188 -14.22 -11.39 1.18
C SER A 188 -13.13 -12.44 1.01
N ILE A 189 -12.31 -12.29 -0.04
CA ILE A 189 -11.12 -13.11 -0.29
C ILE A 189 -9.93 -12.22 -0.64
N PRO A 190 -8.69 -12.69 -0.43
CA PRO A 190 -7.48 -11.99 -0.86
C PRO A 190 -7.47 -11.71 -2.37
N SER A 191 -6.79 -10.63 -2.77
CA SER A 191 -6.65 -10.29 -4.20
C SER A 191 -5.98 -11.40 -5.02
N SER A 192 -5.08 -12.17 -4.43
CA SER A 192 -4.42 -13.33 -5.05
C SER A 192 -5.38 -14.46 -5.45
N GLU A 193 -6.61 -14.48 -4.92
CA GLU A 193 -7.61 -15.51 -5.21
C GLU A 193 -8.65 -15.09 -6.26
N MET A 194 -8.62 -13.83 -6.74
CA MET A 194 -9.59 -13.29 -7.69
C MET A 194 -9.66 -14.10 -8.99
N TYR A 195 -8.49 -14.41 -9.58
CA TYR A 195 -8.44 -15.19 -10.82
C TYR A 195 -9.14 -16.54 -10.65
N THR A 196 -8.75 -17.31 -9.64
CA THR A 196 -9.34 -18.63 -9.37
C THR A 196 -10.83 -18.54 -9.09
N GLY A 197 -11.26 -17.49 -8.35
CA GLY A 197 -12.67 -17.26 -8.05
C GLY A 197 -13.51 -17.01 -9.30
N LEU A 198 -13.03 -16.22 -10.23
CA LEU A 198 -13.69 -15.92 -11.52
C LEU A 198 -13.65 -17.15 -12.46
N ASP A 199 -12.50 -17.81 -12.59
CA ASP A 199 -12.31 -18.98 -13.46
C ASP A 199 -13.20 -20.16 -13.06
N THR A 200 -13.31 -20.42 -11.76
CA THR A 200 -14.18 -21.50 -11.24
C THR A 200 -15.65 -21.12 -11.15
N GLY A 201 -16.01 -19.86 -11.41
CA GLY A 201 -17.36 -19.35 -11.27
C GLY A 201 -17.84 -19.27 -9.82
N SER A 202 -16.96 -19.23 -8.82
CA SER A 202 -17.31 -18.89 -7.43
C SER A 202 -17.49 -17.38 -7.23
N LEU A 203 -16.93 -16.56 -8.10
CA LEU A 203 -17.16 -15.15 -8.28
C LEU A 203 -17.81 -14.87 -9.64
N ASP A 204 -18.67 -13.85 -9.69
CA ASP A 204 -19.20 -13.29 -10.92
C ASP A 204 -18.43 -12.02 -11.32
N CYS A 205 -17.94 -11.25 -10.33
CA CYS A 205 -17.14 -10.05 -10.52
C CYS A 205 -16.00 -9.98 -9.51
N ALA A 206 -14.91 -9.29 -9.90
CA ALA A 206 -13.89 -8.77 -9.00
C ALA A 206 -13.98 -7.24 -8.97
N VAL A 207 -14.05 -6.67 -7.77
CA VAL A 207 -13.93 -5.24 -7.53
C VAL A 207 -12.49 -4.97 -7.14
N ALA A 208 -11.76 -4.33 -8.05
CA ALA A 208 -10.33 -4.04 -7.92
C ALA A 208 -9.92 -2.91 -8.88
N THR A 209 -8.66 -2.50 -8.83
CA THR A 209 -8.06 -1.59 -9.80
C THR A 209 -7.90 -2.27 -11.15
N ALA A 210 -8.00 -1.53 -12.25
CA ALA A 210 -7.99 -2.11 -13.58
C ALA A 210 -6.62 -2.69 -14.02
N ASP A 211 -5.51 -2.32 -13.35
CA ASP A 211 -4.22 -2.99 -13.56
C ASP A 211 -4.29 -4.50 -13.25
N ALA A 212 -5.26 -4.94 -12.42
CA ALA A 212 -5.49 -6.35 -12.12
C ALA A 212 -5.80 -7.19 -13.37
N LEU A 213 -6.28 -6.55 -14.46
CA LEU A 213 -6.44 -7.21 -15.77
C LEU A 213 -5.12 -7.83 -16.24
N ASP A 214 -4.00 -7.16 -16.02
CA ASP A 214 -2.66 -7.66 -16.35
C ASP A 214 -1.95 -8.26 -15.13
N SER A 215 -1.89 -7.55 -13.99
CA SER A 215 -1.10 -7.96 -12.83
C SER A 215 -1.56 -9.27 -12.19
N PHE A 216 -2.88 -9.56 -12.23
CA PHE A 216 -3.50 -10.80 -11.79
C PHE A 216 -4.07 -11.64 -12.95
N SER A 217 -3.79 -11.26 -14.20
CA SER A 217 -4.28 -11.94 -15.41
C SER A 217 -5.83 -12.01 -15.50
N LEU A 218 -6.54 -11.08 -14.90
CA LEU A 218 -8.02 -11.13 -14.89
C LEU A 218 -8.60 -10.96 -16.29
N LYS A 219 -7.90 -10.36 -17.25
CA LYS A 219 -8.35 -10.25 -18.66
C LYS A 219 -8.64 -11.60 -19.32
N ASP A 220 -8.10 -12.70 -18.78
CA ASP A 220 -8.30 -14.05 -19.33
C ASP A 220 -9.63 -14.67 -18.84
N VAL A 221 -10.26 -14.12 -17.79
CA VAL A 221 -11.45 -14.67 -17.13
C VAL A 221 -12.61 -13.68 -16.98
N VAL A 222 -12.43 -12.40 -17.34
CA VAL A 222 -13.48 -11.40 -17.38
C VAL A 222 -13.81 -11.01 -18.84
N THR A 223 -15.07 -10.64 -19.08
CA THR A 223 -15.53 -10.21 -20.42
C THR A 223 -15.93 -8.75 -20.46
N SER A 224 -16.12 -8.13 -19.28
CA SER A 224 -16.53 -6.74 -19.18
C SER A 224 -15.93 -6.02 -17.98
N MET A 225 -15.77 -4.71 -18.11
CA MET A 225 -15.46 -3.78 -17.02
C MET A 225 -16.49 -2.63 -17.05
N ASN A 226 -17.10 -2.34 -15.90
CA ASN A 226 -17.92 -1.16 -15.73
C ASN A 226 -17.07 0.01 -15.27
N THR A 227 -17.24 1.22 -15.87
CA THR A 227 -16.42 2.41 -15.60
C THR A 227 -16.86 3.19 -14.36
N LEU A 228 -17.87 2.73 -13.61
CA LEU A 228 -18.21 3.32 -12.31
C LEU A 228 -17.00 3.24 -11.37
N ALA A 229 -16.41 4.38 -11.07
CA ALA A 229 -15.31 4.48 -10.11
C ALA A 229 -15.88 4.33 -8.69
N ILE A 230 -15.53 3.23 -8.03
CA ILE A 230 -16.04 2.86 -6.71
C ILE A 230 -14.95 2.95 -5.63
N GLY A 231 -14.33 4.11 -5.55
CA GLY A 231 -13.34 4.45 -4.53
C GLY A 231 -11.95 3.89 -4.79
N ASN A 232 -11.05 4.15 -3.87
CA ASN A 232 -9.67 3.72 -3.87
C ASN A 232 -9.27 3.17 -2.49
N TYR A 233 -8.33 2.22 -2.46
CA TYR A 233 -7.93 1.53 -1.24
C TYR A 233 -6.59 2.07 -0.71
N TYR A 234 -6.51 2.38 0.59
CA TYR A 234 -5.31 2.95 1.23
C TYR A 234 -5.17 2.56 2.73
N ALA A 235 -5.88 1.52 3.20
CA ALA A 235 -5.73 1.05 4.58
C ALA A 235 -4.50 0.18 4.77
N GLY A 236 -3.70 0.46 5.80
CA GLY A 236 -2.47 -0.27 6.11
C GLY A 236 -1.22 0.53 5.79
N PHE A 237 -0.16 -0.14 5.36
CA PHE A 237 1.13 0.50 5.07
C PHE A 237 1.77 -0.07 3.79
N GLU A 238 2.46 0.80 3.05
CA GLU A 238 3.40 0.39 2.00
C GLU A 238 4.68 -0.13 2.64
N TRP A 239 5.23 0.62 3.60
CA TRP A 239 6.41 0.25 4.36
C TRP A 239 6.08 0.20 5.85
N GLY A 240 5.90 -1.01 6.38
CA GLY A 240 5.89 -1.27 7.81
C GLY A 240 7.18 -1.94 8.20
N TYR A 241 7.93 -1.35 9.12
CA TYR A 241 9.22 -1.86 9.57
C TYR A 241 9.10 -2.60 10.88
N ASN A 242 9.86 -3.70 11.03
CA ASN A 242 10.07 -4.33 12.32
C ASN A 242 10.75 -3.35 13.29
N VAL A 243 10.24 -3.24 14.52
CA VAL A 243 10.76 -2.28 15.52
C VAL A 243 12.26 -2.52 15.80
N GLY A 244 12.68 -3.78 15.97
CA GLY A 244 14.08 -4.11 16.26
C GLY A 244 15.03 -3.74 15.11
N PHE A 245 14.61 -3.97 13.87
CA PHE A 245 15.35 -3.51 12.69
C PHE A 245 15.48 -1.99 12.69
N TRP A 246 14.36 -1.27 12.83
CA TRP A 246 14.35 0.19 12.79
C TRP A 246 15.20 0.83 13.88
N GLN A 247 15.13 0.32 15.09
CA GLN A 247 15.94 0.78 16.23
C GLN A 247 17.42 0.50 16.05
N GLY A 248 17.80 -0.56 15.30
CA GLY A 248 19.17 -0.88 14.96
C GLY A 248 19.83 0.05 13.94
N LEU A 249 19.04 0.83 13.19
CA LEU A 249 19.55 1.80 12.21
C LEU A 249 20.12 3.04 12.89
N THR A 250 21.13 3.67 12.25
CA THR A 250 21.59 5.01 12.62
C THR A 250 20.58 6.07 12.14
N ALA A 251 20.61 7.27 12.72
CA ALA A 251 19.78 8.40 12.26
C ALA A 251 20.04 8.73 10.78
N GLU A 252 21.28 8.62 10.32
CA GLU A 252 21.66 8.82 8.91
C GLU A 252 21.02 7.77 8.00
N GLN A 253 21.05 6.50 8.39
CA GLN A 253 20.37 5.43 7.64
C GLN A 253 18.86 5.62 7.60
N ARG A 254 18.21 5.99 8.73
CA ARG A 254 16.78 6.34 8.76
C ARG A 254 16.47 7.53 7.86
N ARG A 255 17.32 8.56 7.79
CA ARG A 255 17.14 9.68 6.87
C ARG A 255 17.20 9.23 5.41
N VAL A 256 18.11 8.34 5.04
CA VAL A 256 18.13 7.73 3.70
C VAL A 256 16.82 7.01 3.40
N LEU A 257 16.28 6.23 4.34
CA LEU A 257 14.99 5.56 4.15
C LEU A 257 13.85 6.56 3.96
N PHE A 258 13.78 7.64 4.74
CA PHE A 258 12.76 8.68 4.58
C PHE A 258 12.81 9.35 3.21
N ASP A 259 14.00 9.69 2.74
CA ASP A 259 14.18 10.32 1.42
C ASP A 259 13.72 9.40 0.29
N GLU A 260 14.06 8.10 0.39
CA GLU A 260 13.67 7.10 -0.62
C GLU A 260 12.16 6.79 -0.56
N MET A 261 11.56 6.76 0.64
CA MET A 261 10.12 6.60 0.78
C MET A 261 9.36 7.80 0.21
N ALA A 262 9.88 9.03 0.39
CA ALA A 262 9.29 10.23 -0.23
C ALA A 262 9.29 10.15 -1.76
N TYR A 263 10.41 9.70 -2.34
CA TYR A 263 10.53 9.50 -3.79
C TYR A 263 9.57 8.42 -4.30
N GLU A 264 9.55 7.27 -3.63
CA GLU A 264 8.73 6.14 -4.06
C GLU A 264 7.23 6.38 -3.87
N LEU A 265 6.82 7.15 -2.86
CA LEU A 265 5.41 7.54 -2.69
C LEU A 265 4.89 8.28 -3.94
N ALA A 266 5.71 9.13 -4.54
CA ALA A 266 5.39 9.82 -5.79
C ALA A 266 5.50 8.91 -7.01
N GLN A 267 6.66 8.25 -7.15
CA GLN A 267 7.01 7.46 -8.33
C GLN A 267 6.01 6.32 -8.57
N HIS A 268 5.68 5.54 -7.53
CA HIS A 268 4.77 4.41 -7.70
C HIS A 268 3.34 4.85 -8.08
N ARG A 269 2.88 6.02 -7.60
CA ARG A 269 1.56 6.55 -8.00
C ARG A 269 1.50 6.87 -9.49
N VAL A 270 2.53 7.56 -9.99
CA VAL A 270 2.65 7.86 -11.43
C VAL A 270 2.71 6.57 -12.25
N ALA A 271 3.52 5.60 -11.81
CA ALA A 271 3.64 4.31 -12.47
C ALA A 271 2.35 3.49 -12.42
N PHE A 272 1.63 3.52 -11.31
CA PHE A 272 0.39 2.77 -11.14
C PHE A 272 -0.71 3.26 -12.09
N ASP A 273 -0.87 4.57 -12.24
CA ASP A 273 -1.86 5.15 -13.15
C ASP A 273 -1.54 4.82 -14.63
N ALA A 274 -0.24 4.77 -14.98
CA ALA A 274 0.20 4.32 -16.30
C ALA A 274 -0.08 2.82 -16.54
N ASP A 275 0.13 1.96 -15.52
CA ASP A 275 -0.18 0.53 -15.59
C ASP A 275 -1.69 0.29 -15.76
N VAL A 276 -2.55 1.04 -15.05
CA VAL A 276 -4.02 0.99 -15.21
C VAL A 276 -4.41 1.31 -16.65
N ALA A 277 -3.91 2.42 -17.21
CA ALA A 277 -4.22 2.80 -18.59
C ALA A 277 -3.79 1.74 -19.60
N THR A 278 -2.60 1.16 -19.39
CA THR A 278 -2.04 0.09 -20.24
C THR A 278 -2.88 -1.18 -20.16
N ALA A 279 -3.28 -1.61 -18.96
CA ALA A 279 -4.06 -2.82 -18.75
C ALA A 279 -5.45 -2.73 -19.36
N VAL A 280 -6.12 -1.58 -19.24
CA VAL A 280 -7.44 -1.34 -19.86
C VAL A 280 -7.32 -1.40 -21.39
N ALA A 281 -6.31 -0.76 -21.99
CA ALA A 281 -6.08 -0.81 -23.43
C ALA A 281 -5.83 -2.25 -23.90
N SER A 282 -4.94 -2.99 -23.21
CA SER A 282 -4.61 -4.39 -23.53
C SER A 282 -5.84 -5.31 -23.46
N ALA A 283 -6.68 -5.17 -22.43
CA ALA A 283 -7.87 -5.98 -22.28
C ALA A 283 -8.94 -5.64 -23.32
N THR A 284 -9.08 -4.36 -23.69
CA THR A 284 -9.99 -3.90 -24.72
C THR A 284 -9.58 -4.44 -26.10
N ASP A 285 -8.29 -4.40 -26.42
CA ASP A 285 -7.74 -4.97 -27.66
C ASP A 285 -7.94 -6.51 -27.72
N ALA A 286 -7.97 -7.17 -26.54
CA ALA A 286 -8.27 -8.59 -26.41
C ALA A 286 -9.79 -8.92 -26.48
N GLY A 287 -10.66 -7.91 -26.57
CA GLY A 287 -12.10 -8.08 -26.78
C GLY A 287 -12.96 -7.90 -25.51
N MET A 288 -12.39 -7.45 -24.39
CA MET A 288 -13.17 -7.05 -23.23
C MET A 288 -14.03 -5.83 -23.55
N THR A 289 -15.29 -5.84 -23.11
CA THR A 289 -16.19 -4.69 -23.28
C THR A 289 -16.07 -3.73 -22.09
N VAL A 290 -15.82 -2.46 -22.37
CA VAL A 290 -15.88 -1.38 -21.39
C VAL A 290 -17.30 -0.78 -21.43
N LEU A 291 -17.98 -0.77 -20.29
CA LEU A 291 -19.39 -0.39 -20.13
C LEU A 291 -19.50 0.84 -19.24
N GLU A 292 -20.31 1.79 -19.65
CA GLU A 292 -20.69 2.93 -18.81
C GLU A 292 -21.82 2.53 -17.86
N PRO A 293 -21.80 2.96 -16.58
CA PRO A 293 -22.87 2.70 -15.64
C PRO A 293 -24.14 3.44 -16.06
N ASP A 294 -25.31 2.79 -15.90
CA ASP A 294 -26.58 3.50 -16.07
C ASP A 294 -26.81 4.54 -14.96
N ALA A 295 -27.81 5.42 -15.17
CA ALA A 295 -28.11 6.48 -14.21
C ALA A 295 -28.57 5.95 -12.85
N ALA A 296 -29.20 4.76 -12.80
CA ALA A 296 -29.68 4.17 -11.55
C ALA A 296 -28.49 3.65 -10.72
N LEU A 297 -27.49 3.03 -11.35
CA LEU A 297 -26.28 2.56 -10.68
C LEU A 297 -25.40 3.71 -10.17
N GLN A 298 -25.28 4.80 -10.97
CA GLN A 298 -24.61 6.03 -10.54
C GLN A 298 -25.30 6.67 -9.33
N GLN A 299 -26.65 6.76 -9.37
CA GLN A 299 -27.42 7.32 -8.26
C GLN A 299 -27.29 6.45 -7.00
N ALA A 300 -27.31 5.11 -7.14
CA ALA A 300 -27.14 4.20 -6.02
C ALA A 300 -25.77 4.39 -5.31
N LEU A 301 -24.69 4.64 -6.05
CA LEU A 301 -23.41 4.98 -5.45
C LEU A 301 -23.48 6.31 -4.69
N ALA A 302 -24.08 7.34 -5.28
CA ALA A 302 -24.22 8.64 -4.63
C ALA A 302 -25.06 8.54 -3.33
N ASP A 303 -26.15 7.81 -3.35
CA ASP A 303 -27.02 7.58 -2.18
C ASP A 303 -26.29 6.78 -1.09
N PHE A 304 -25.51 5.76 -1.50
CA PHE A 304 -24.68 4.97 -0.57
C PHE A 304 -23.64 5.85 0.15
N VAL A 305 -22.91 6.68 -0.57
CA VAL A 305 -21.87 7.55 0.02
C VAL A 305 -22.44 8.44 1.12
N VAL A 306 -23.68 8.95 0.93
CA VAL A 306 -24.36 9.76 1.95
C VAL A 306 -24.82 8.91 3.14
N ALA A 307 -25.28 7.68 2.91
CA ALA A 307 -25.84 6.83 3.95
C ALA A 307 -24.77 6.11 4.80
N ASP A 308 -23.55 5.91 4.26
CA ASP A 308 -22.56 5.00 4.85
C ASP A 308 -21.82 5.60 6.06
N GLU A 309 -21.80 6.92 6.25
CA GLU A 309 -21.00 7.57 7.32
C GLU A 309 -21.41 7.10 8.72
N ALA A 310 -22.70 6.92 8.97
CA ALA A 310 -23.18 6.42 10.26
C ALA A 310 -22.74 4.97 10.54
N ALA A 311 -22.79 4.11 9.52
CA ALA A 311 -22.35 2.73 9.62
C ALA A 311 -20.84 2.61 9.82
N LEU A 312 -20.07 3.51 9.22
CA LEU A 312 -18.63 3.62 9.39
C LEU A 312 -18.26 3.92 10.85
N ILE A 313 -18.92 4.90 11.46
CA ILE A 313 -18.72 5.30 12.86
C ILE A 313 -19.11 4.17 13.81
N GLU A 314 -20.28 3.55 13.60
CA GLU A 314 -20.76 2.42 14.41
C GLU A 314 -19.78 1.24 14.35
N ASN A 315 -19.28 0.89 13.16
CA ASN A 315 -18.30 -0.18 12.98
C ASN A 315 -17.00 0.10 13.73
N ALA A 316 -16.46 1.33 13.60
CA ALA A 316 -15.23 1.73 14.28
C ALA A 316 -15.39 1.69 15.82
N THR A 317 -16.52 2.21 16.33
CA THR A 317 -16.86 2.17 17.75
C THR A 317 -16.93 0.72 18.28
N SER A 318 -17.58 -0.16 17.53
CA SER A 318 -17.67 -1.59 17.89
C SER A 318 -16.32 -2.32 17.94
N ARG A 319 -15.31 -1.78 17.25
CA ARG A 319 -13.92 -2.26 17.23
C ARG A 319 -13.02 -1.57 18.24
N GLY A 320 -13.59 -0.70 19.11
CA GLY A 320 -12.87 -0.05 20.18
C GLY A 320 -12.15 1.24 19.78
N VAL A 321 -12.44 1.81 18.60
CA VAL A 321 -11.90 3.13 18.24
C VAL A 321 -12.54 4.19 19.13
N GLU A 322 -11.71 4.92 19.86
CA GLU A 322 -12.15 6.04 20.66
C GLU A 322 -12.37 7.29 19.78
N ASN A 323 -13.52 7.96 19.96
CA ASN A 323 -13.88 9.19 19.26
C ASN A 323 -13.75 9.10 17.71
N PRO A 324 -14.35 8.09 17.05
CA PRO A 324 -14.17 7.89 15.61
C PRO A 324 -14.60 9.12 14.78
N ASP A 325 -15.60 9.89 15.20
CA ASP A 325 -16.01 11.15 14.56
C ASP A 325 -14.86 12.16 14.49
N GLN A 326 -14.07 12.27 15.59
CA GLN A 326 -12.93 13.19 15.63
C GLN A 326 -11.83 12.69 14.68
N VAL A 327 -11.54 11.39 14.69
CA VAL A 327 -10.54 10.78 13.77
C VAL A 327 -10.92 11.08 12.31
N LEU A 328 -12.20 10.90 11.95
CA LEU A 328 -12.68 11.19 10.59
C LEU A 328 -12.59 12.68 10.25
N THR A 329 -12.94 13.57 11.21
CA THR A 329 -12.85 15.02 11.02
C THR A 329 -11.40 15.46 10.79
N ASP A 330 -10.48 14.96 11.58
CA ASP A 330 -9.05 15.30 11.48
C ASP A 330 -8.46 14.74 10.16
N PHE A 331 -8.85 13.52 9.76
CA PHE A 331 -8.39 12.95 8.50
C PHE A 331 -8.97 13.72 7.28
N LYS A 332 -10.23 14.14 7.33
CA LYS A 332 -10.83 15.01 6.29
C LYS A 332 -10.03 16.31 6.14
N ALA A 333 -9.62 16.93 7.25
CA ALA A 333 -8.79 18.14 7.21
C ALA A 333 -7.40 17.91 6.57
N ILE A 334 -6.80 16.74 6.78
CA ILE A 334 -5.56 16.36 6.10
C ILE A 334 -5.80 16.19 4.59
N ILE A 335 -6.90 15.53 4.19
CA ILE A 335 -7.28 15.36 2.78
C ILE A 335 -7.44 16.74 2.10
N ASP A 336 -8.23 17.64 2.71
CA ASP A 336 -8.46 19.00 2.17
C ASP A 336 -7.15 19.77 2.00
N ARG A 337 -6.21 19.62 2.95
CA ARG A 337 -4.87 20.21 2.86
C ARG A 337 -4.11 19.66 1.66
N TRP A 338 -4.11 18.33 1.45
CA TRP A 338 -3.42 17.71 0.32
C TRP A 338 -4.07 18.04 -1.03
N GLU A 339 -5.39 18.16 -1.09
CA GLU A 339 -6.07 18.69 -2.29
C GLU A 339 -5.55 20.07 -2.68
N ALA A 340 -5.42 20.95 -1.68
CA ALA A 340 -4.92 22.32 -1.90
C ALA A 340 -3.44 22.33 -2.32
N LEU A 341 -2.58 21.52 -1.70
CA LEU A 341 -1.15 21.42 -2.01
C LEU A 341 -0.91 20.85 -3.41
N LEU A 342 -1.69 19.87 -3.81
CA LEU A 342 -1.53 19.17 -5.08
C LEU A 342 -2.28 19.84 -6.25
N LYS A 343 -3.06 20.90 -6.01
CA LYS A 343 -3.96 21.51 -6.99
C LYS A 343 -3.27 21.94 -8.29
N ASP A 344 -2.10 22.56 -8.16
CA ASP A 344 -1.37 23.13 -9.27
C ASP A 344 -0.08 22.35 -9.61
N VAL A 345 0.10 21.16 -9.03
CA VAL A 345 1.25 20.29 -9.27
C VAL A 345 0.96 19.38 -10.48
N ASP A 346 1.91 19.27 -11.38
CA ASP A 346 1.85 18.28 -12.46
C ASP A 346 1.89 16.87 -11.88
N ARG A 347 0.81 16.13 -12.07
CA ARG A 347 0.64 14.76 -11.54
C ARG A 347 1.54 13.72 -12.19
N THR A 348 2.28 14.08 -13.22
CA THR A 348 3.27 13.24 -13.91
C THR A 348 4.70 13.61 -13.56
N ASP A 349 4.93 14.73 -12.88
CA ASP A 349 6.25 15.17 -12.43
C ASP A 349 6.62 14.52 -11.10
N THR A 350 7.26 13.35 -11.19
CA THR A 350 7.69 12.56 -10.03
C THR A 350 8.59 13.34 -9.08
N GLU A 351 9.51 14.18 -9.60
CA GLU A 351 10.44 14.92 -8.74
C GLU A 351 9.72 16.03 -7.95
N ALA A 352 8.84 16.80 -8.60
CA ALA A 352 8.04 17.80 -7.91
C ALA A 352 7.13 17.18 -6.83
N LEU A 353 6.53 16.03 -7.11
CA LEU A 353 5.72 15.29 -6.15
C LEU A 353 6.56 14.74 -4.98
N ALA A 354 7.75 14.21 -5.28
CA ALA A 354 8.68 13.71 -4.26
C ALA A 354 9.20 14.83 -3.35
N ASP A 355 9.52 15.99 -3.93
CA ASP A 355 9.95 17.18 -3.15
C ASP A 355 8.82 17.67 -2.23
N LEU A 356 7.58 17.61 -2.69
CA LEU A 356 6.41 17.92 -1.87
C LEU A 356 6.24 16.92 -0.72
N ALA A 357 6.38 15.60 -1.00
CA ALA A 357 6.35 14.57 0.04
C ALA A 357 7.47 14.75 1.07
N ARG A 358 8.68 15.08 0.62
CA ARG A 358 9.82 15.40 1.49
C ARG A 358 9.49 16.56 2.41
N SER A 359 9.20 17.73 1.84
CA SER A 359 9.05 18.98 2.60
C SER A 359 7.83 18.96 3.53
N GLU A 360 6.72 18.34 3.11
CA GLU A 360 5.46 18.39 3.85
C GLU A 360 5.29 17.22 4.83
N ILE A 361 6.02 16.10 4.65
CA ILE A 361 5.91 14.92 5.50
C ILE A 361 7.26 14.56 6.12
N TYR A 362 8.21 14.05 5.32
CA TYR A 362 9.36 13.30 5.84
C TYR A 362 10.44 14.20 6.48
N ASP A 363 10.60 15.45 6.04
CA ASP A 363 11.53 16.40 6.66
C ASP A 363 11.05 16.91 8.02
N ARG A 364 9.77 16.72 8.32
CA ARG A 364 9.19 17.05 9.64
C ARG A 364 9.41 15.93 10.67
N LEU A 365 9.88 14.76 10.24
CA LEU A 365 10.19 13.64 11.11
C LEU A 365 11.64 13.76 11.61
N ASP A 366 11.80 13.62 12.92
CA ASP A 366 13.11 13.56 13.53
C ASP A 366 13.69 12.14 13.41
N ALA A 367 14.72 11.97 12.58
CA ALA A 367 15.36 10.69 12.34
C ALA A 367 16.08 10.11 13.58
N ASP A 368 16.37 10.91 14.60
CA ASP A 368 16.96 10.43 15.86
C ASP A 368 15.91 9.76 16.76
N THR A 369 14.63 10.18 16.68
CA THR A 369 13.63 9.80 17.67
C THR A 369 12.43 9.05 17.09
N TYR A 370 12.09 9.21 15.81
CA TYR A 370 10.94 8.56 15.20
C TYR A 370 11.04 7.02 15.22
N GLY A 371 10.12 6.35 15.91
CA GLY A 371 10.10 4.88 16.02
C GLY A 371 11.22 4.27 16.86
N VAL A 372 11.99 5.10 17.62
CA VAL A 372 13.15 4.64 18.41
C VAL A 372 12.80 4.45 19.88
N ASN A 373 11.75 5.12 20.40
CA ASN A 373 11.36 5.10 21.84
C ASN A 373 10.20 4.16 22.08
#